data_7d9e7a7f79ae45174ab100ec7dd96bfb
#
_entry.id   7d9e7a7f79ae45174ab100ec7dd96bfb
#
_cell.length_a   1.000
_cell.length_b   1.000
_cell.length_c   1.000
_cell.angle_alpha   90.00
_cell.angle_beta   90.00
_cell.angle_gamma   90.00
#
_symmetry.space_group_name_H-M   'P 1'
#
loop_
_entity.id
_entity.type
_entity.pdbx_description
1 polymer ?
#
loop_
_entity_poly.entity_id
_entity_poly.type
_entity_poly.pdbx_seq_one_letter_code
_entity_poly.pdbx_strand_id
1 'polypeptide(L)'
;MRYEMLISRRYLFSKKSHNAINIVSMIAVIGVSVATMAMVIVMSVFNGFQGLVADLFTGFDPELRITPSKGSSFSLDDDKIKQLASSEHVAVLTPVVEGQALATIGEVQKVVMLKGVDDNFLQQSNILDILYGDGEPILHLDVLEYCIPGILLCNQMNLPLYFNEPLKIYAPKRGERVNMANPQSSFNQDELHASGLAFSVHQPKYDA
;
A
#
# COMPACT_ATOMS: atom_id res chain seq x y z
N MET A 1 4.91 16.04 -47.30
CA MET A 1 4.08 16.53 -46.16
C MET A 1 3.59 17.97 -46.26
N ARG A 2 4.37 18.94 -46.69
CA ARG A 2 3.89 20.35 -46.76
C ARG A 2 2.90 20.62 -47.88
N TYR A 3 3.02 19.99 -49.04
CA TYR A 3 2.15 20.24 -50.19
C TYR A 3 0.77 19.59 -50.08
N GLU A 4 0.71 18.40 -49.52
CA GLU A 4 -0.55 17.65 -49.27
C GLU A 4 -1.44 18.41 -48.28
N MET A 5 -0.84 18.94 -47.22
CA MET A 5 -1.55 19.72 -46.20
C MET A 5 -2.06 21.08 -46.73
N LEU A 6 -1.32 21.65 -47.66
CA LEU A 6 -1.65 22.92 -48.30
C LEU A 6 -2.80 22.75 -49.32
N ILE A 7 -2.79 21.63 -50.01
CA ILE A 7 -3.88 21.23 -50.97
C ILE A 7 -5.14 20.91 -50.19
N SER A 8 -5.06 20.13 -49.13
CA SER A 8 -6.22 19.79 -48.27
C SER A 8 -6.89 21.03 -47.70
N ARG A 9 -6.07 21.97 -47.16
CA ARG A 9 -6.56 23.21 -46.60
C ARG A 9 -7.23 24.11 -47.62
N ARG A 10 -6.65 24.17 -48.83
CA ARG A 10 -7.22 24.98 -49.93
C ARG A 10 -8.51 24.36 -50.49
N TYR A 11 -8.66 23.04 -50.46
CA TYR A 11 -9.85 22.34 -50.87
C TYR A 11 -11.01 22.53 -49.87
N LEU A 12 -10.70 22.49 -48.58
CA LEU A 12 -11.66 22.72 -47.49
C LEU A 12 -12.25 24.15 -47.47
N PHE A 13 -11.46 25.15 -47.87
CA PHE A 13 -11.86 26.56 -47.81
C PHE A 13 -12.11 27.21 -49.15
N SER A 14 -12.18 26.39 -50.22
CA SER A 14 -12.42 26.90 -51.58
C SER A 14 -13.87 27.33 -51.76
N LYS A 15 -14.06 28.61 -52.06
CA LYS A 15 -15.38 29.19 -52.42
C LYS A 15 -15.84 28.72 -53.82
N LYS A 16 -16.28 27.49 -53.99
CA LYS A 16 -16.98 27.03 -55.18
C LYS A 16 -18.33 26.44 -54.82
N SER A 17 -19.31 26.86 -55.50
CA SER A 17 -20.72 26.60 -55.76
C SER A 17 -21.46 25.39 -55.12
N HIS A 18 -20.87 24.60 -54.22
CA HIS A 18 -21.57 23.50 -53.51
C HIS A 18 -21.32 23.60 -52.01
N ASN A 19 -21.97 24.56 -51.36
CA ASN A 19 -21.88 24.79 -49.91
C ASN A 19 -22.26 23.53 -49.09
N ALA A 20 -23.13 22.66 -49.58
CA ALA A 20 -23.59 21.46 -48.88
C ALA A 20 -22.47 20.44 -48.65
N ILE A 21 -21.62 20.16 -49.65
CA ILE A 21 -20.51 19.21 -49.53
C ILE A 21 -19.43 19.72 -48.54
N ASN A 22 -19.13 20.99 -48.57
CA ASN A 22 -18.18 21.58 -47.65
C ASN A 22 -18.67 21.57 -46.20
N ILE A 23 -19.96 21.80 -45.98
CA ILE A 23 -20.58 21.74 -44.65
C ILE A 23 -20.54 20.30 -44.10
N VAL A 24 -20.90 19.30 -44.91
CA VAL A 24 -20.86 17.89 -44.51
C VAL A 24 -19.41 17.47 -44.18
N SER A 25 -18.44 17.85 -45.01
CA SER A 25 -17.04 17.55 -44.77
C SER A 25 -16.53 18.21 -43.48
N MET A 26 -16.94 19.44 -43.22
CA MET A 26 -16.55 20.15 -41.99
C MET A 26 -17.15 19.50 -40.74
N ILE A 27 -18.42 19.09 -40.79
CA ILE A 27 -19.06 18.36 -39.69
C ILE A 27 -18.36 17.02 -39.45
N ALA A 28 -18.00 16.29 -40.52
CA ALA A 28 -17.29 15.04 -40.40
C ALA A 28 -15.90 15.21 -39.73
N VAL A 29 -15.13 16.25 -40.12
CA VAL A 29 -13.83 16.55 -39.54
C VAL A 29 -13.98 16.93 -38.07
N ILE A 30 -14.95 17.75 -37.73
CA ILE A 30 -15.22 18.12 -36.31
C ILE A 30 -15.62 16.87 -35.51
N GLY A 31 -16.51 16.04 -36.05
CA GLY A 31 -16.95 14.81 -35.39
C GLY A 31 -15.79 13.86 -35.09
N VAL A 32 -14.92 13.60 -36.08
CA VAL A 32 -13.73 12.76 -35.88
C VAL A 32 -12.76 13.41 -34.89
N SER A 33 -12.56 14.73 -34.96
CA SER A 33 -11.67 15.45 -34.05
C SER A 33 -12.15 15.38 -32.60
N VAL A 34 -13.44 15.56 -32.37
CA VAL A 34 -14.03 15.45 -31.03
C VAL A 34 -13.94 14.00 -30.50
N ALA A 35 -14.23 13.03 -31.35
CA ALA A 35 -14.14 11.62 -30.97
C ALA A 35 -12.72 11.19 -30.60
N THR A 36 -11.72 11.58 -31.40
CA THR A 36 -10.30 11.31 -31.12
C THR A 36 -9.83 12.02 -29.86
N MET A 37 -10.22 13.29 -29.66
CA MET A 37 -9.91 14.04 -28.47
C MET A 37 -10.49 13.37 -27.20
N ALA A 38 -11.75 12.96 -27.26
CA ALA A 38 -12.40 12.26 -26.16
C ALA A 38 -11.67 10.95 -25.82
N MET A 39 -11.27 10.18 -26.82
CA MET A 39 -10.54 8.93 -26.64
C MET A 39 -9.18 9.15 -25.99
N VAL A 40 -8.42 10.17 -26.41
CA VAL A 40 -7.13 10.52 -25.83
C VAL A 40 -7.28 10.95 -24.36
N ILE A 41 -8.31 11.75 -24.06
CA ILE A 41 -8.58 12.19 -22.68
C ILE A 41 -8.89 10.99 -21.79
N VAL A 42 -9.79 10.09 -22.23
CA VAL A 42 -10.14 8.89 -21.45
C VAL A 42 -8.92 8.00 -21.20
N MET A 43 -8.11 7.75 -22.24
CA MET A 43 -6.89 6.96 -22.10
C MET A 43 -5.87 7.63 -21.16
N SER A 44 -5.71 8.94 -21.23
CA SER A 44 -4.81 9.70 -20.35
C SER A 44 -5.24 9.61 -18.89
N VAL A 45 -6.52 9.80 -18.62
CA VAL A 45 -7.10 9.67 -17.27
C VAL A 45 -6.93 8.24 -16.74
N PHE A 46 -7.20 7.25 -17.58
CA PHE A 46 -7.08 5.84 -17.20
C PHE A 46 -5.64 5.45 -16.87
N ASN A 47 -4.68 5.87 -17.69
CA ASN A 47 -3.25 5.63 -17.43
C ASN A 47 -2.79 6.32 -16.14
N GLY A 48 -3.21 7.56 -15.89
CA GLY A 48 -2.91 8.26 -14.64
C GLY A 48 -3.50 7.56 -13.42
N PHE A 49 -4.74 7.08 -13.55
CA PHE A 49 -5.41 6.33 -12.49
C PHE A 49 -4.71 4.99 -12.19
N GLN A 50 -4.31 4.25 -13.23
CA GLN A 50 -3.54 3.00 -13.03
C GLN A 50 -2.22 3.22 -12.31
N GLY A 51 -1.48 4.29 -12.65
CA GLY A 51 -0.26 4.67 -11.93
C GLY A 51 -0.53 4.92 -10.45
N LEU A 52 -1.54 5.74 -10.16
CA LEU A 52 -1.91 6.09 -8.80
C LEU A 52 -2.36 4.85 -7.98
N VAL A 53 -3.11 3.95 -8.58
CA VAL A 53 -3.51 2.68 -7.94
C VAL A 53 -2.28 1.79 -7.69
N ALA A 54 -1.37 1.68 -8.65
CA ALA A 54 -0.15 0.90 -8.48
C ALA A 54 0.68 1.43 -7.30
N ASP A 55 0.89 2.73 -7.20
CA ASP A 55 1.65 3.35 -6.11
C ASP A 55 1.01 3.11 -4.74
N LEU A 56 -0.32 3.10 -4.65
CA LEU A 56 -1.03 2.80 -3.40
C LEU A 56 -0.86 1.35 -2.93
N PHE A 57 -0.67 0.40 -3.84
CA PHE A 57 -0.52 -1.02 -3.48
C PHE A 57 0.93 -1.44 -3.25
N THR A 58 1.89 -0.81 -3.91
CA THR A 58 3.31 -1.22 -3.86
C THR A 58 4.03 -0.81 -2.58
N GLY A 59 3.50 0.16 -1.82
CA GLY A 59 4.17 0.68 -0.62
C GLY A 59 4.21 -0.31 0.55
N PHE A 60 3.21 -1.16 0.70
CA PHE A 60 3.05 -2.03 1.87
C PHE A 60 3.08 -3.54 1.53
N ASP A 61 2.67 -3.91 0.34
CA ASP A 61 2.63 -5.31 -0.10
C ASP A 61 3.93 -5.70 -0.83
N PRO A 62 4.54 -6.86 -0.50
CA PRO A 62 5.71 -7.36 -1.20
C PRO A 62 5.35 -7.82 -2.60
N GLU A 63 6.30 -7.76 -3.54
CA GLU A 63 6.13 -8.28 -4.91
C GLU A 63 5.81 -9.79 -4.91
N LEU A 64 6.37 -10.53 -3.97
CA LEU A 64 6.13 -11.96 -3.80
C LEU A 64 5.89 -12.31 -2.34
N ARG A 65 4.80 -13.00 -2.06
CA ARG A 65 4.46 -13.52 -0.73
C ARG A 65 4.44 -15.03 -0.72
N ILE A 66 5.22 -15.62 0.19
CA ILE A 66 5.26 -17.06 0.42
C ILE A 66 4.37 -17.39 1.62
N THR A 67 3.38 -18.24 1.41
CA THR A 67 2.46 -18.68 2.46
C THR A 67 2.47 -20.19 2.58
N PRO A 68 2.26 -20.75 3.79
CA PRO A 68 2.20 -22.20 3.96
C PRO A 68 0.96 -22.76 3.26
N SER A 69 1.09 -23.92 2.62
CA SER A 69 -0.04 -24.62 1.99
C SER A 69 -0.96 -25.28 3.01
N LYS A 70 -0.44 -25.57 4.22
CA LYS A 70 -1.18 -26.14 5.35
C LYS A 70 -0.69 -25.49 6.64
N GLY A 71 -1.64 -25.17 7.54
CA GLY A 71 -1.32 -24.48 8.79
C GLY A 71 -1.20 -22.98 8.65
N SER A 72 -0.76 -22.30 9.68
CA SER A 72 -0.64 -20.84 9.77
C SER A 72 0.81 -20.33 9.75
N SER A 73 1.79 -21.23 9.80
CA SER A 73 3.21 -20.85 9.82
C SER A 73 4.07 -22.00 9.28
N PHE A 74 5.30 -21.66 8.88
CA PHE A 74 6.34 -22.59 8.49
C PHE A 74 7.68 -22.16 9.11
N SER A 75 8.64 -23.09 9.17
CA SER A 75 9.96 -22.78 9.71
C SER A 75 10.83 -22.08 8.68
N LEU A 76 11.59 -21.09 9.13
CA LEU A 76 12.62 -20.43 8.31
C LEU A 76 13.83 -21.35 8.07
N ASP A 77 13.97 -22.41 8.86
CA ASP A 77 15.05 -23.39 8.72
C ASP A 77 14.87 -24.39 7.58
N ASP A 78 13.76 -24.30 6.84
CA ASP A 78 13.54 -25.13 5.65
C ASP A 78 14.62 -24.85 4.60
N ASP A 79 15.25 -25.92 4.09
CA ASP A 79 16.31 -25.84 3.09
C ASP A 79 15.89 -25.10 1.81
N LYS A 80 14.62 -25.16 1.44
CA LYS A 80 14.08 -24.43 0.30
C LYS A 80 14.06 -22.91 0.53
N ILE A 81 13.73 -22.50 1.76
CA ILE A 81 13.74 -21.07 2.13
C ILE A 81 15.18 -20.55 2.17
N LYS A 82 16.12 -21.32 2.70
CA LYS A 82 17.55 -20.98 2.69
C LYS A 82 18.13 -20.87 1.29
N GLN A 83 17.74 -21.79 0.39
CA GLN A 83 18.12 -21.72 -1.02
C GLN A 83 17.55 -20.49 -1.72
N LEU A 84 16.29 -20.14 -1.42
CA LEU A 84 15.65 -18.96 -1.95
C LEU A 84 16.35 -17.68 -1.46
N ALA A 85 16.65 -17.61 -0.16
CA ALA A 85 17.35 -16.47 0.42
C ALA A 85 18.76 -16.23 -0.15
N SER A 86 19.42 -17.32 -0.61
CA SER A 86 20.74 -17.25 -1.26
C SER A 86 20.69 -17.06 -2.77
N SER A 87 19.49 -16.95 -3.37
CA SER A 87 19.32 -16.78 -4.80
C SER A 87 19.67 -15.36 -5.25
N GLU A 88 20.41 -15.23 -6.35
CA GLU A 88 20.75 -13.94 -6.97
C GLU A 88 19.52 -13.13 -7.43
N HIS A 89 18.36 -13.79 -7.59
CA HIS A 89 17.11 -13.16 -8.03
C HIS A 89 16.26 -12.60 -6.88
N VAL A 90 16.65 -12.84 -5.63
CA VAL A 90 15.96 -12.34 -4.43
C VAL A 90 16.81 -11.25 -3.80
N ALA A 91 16.35 -10.02 -3.88
CA ALA A 91 17.06 -8.88 -3.29
C ALA A 91 16.96 -8.89 -1.75
N VAL A 92 15.76 -9.07 -1.21
CA VAL A 92 15.50 -9.10 0.23
C VAL A 92 14.43 -10.15 0.51
N LEU A 93 14.64 -10.97 1.54
CA LEU A 93 13.64 -11.91 2.07
C LEU A 93 13.36 -11.54 3.54
N THR A 94 12.14 -11.14 3.83
CA THR A 94 11.73 -10.73 5.17
C THR A 94 10.74 -11.74 5.75
N PRO A 95 11.03 -12.32 6.91
CA PRO A 95 10.05 -13.08 7.66
C PRO A 95 8.97 -12.15 8.21
N VAL A 96 7.72 -12.57 8.10
CA VAL A 96 6.58 -11.80 8.58
C VAL A 96 5.66 -12.68 9.40
N VAL A 97 5.23 -12.17 10.54
CA VAL A 97 4.22 -12.78 11.40
C VAL A 97 3.02 -11.86 11.49
N GLU A 98 1.87 -12.30 11.03
CA GLU A 98 0.63 -11.53 11.10
C GLU A 98 -0.36 -12.20 12.05
N GLY A 99 -1.05 -11.41 12.86
CA GLY A 99 -2.07 -11.90 13.76
C GLY A 99 -2.89 -10.79 14.38
N GLN A 100 -4.08 -11.15 14.86
CA GLN A 100 -4.90 -10.23 15.62
C GLN A 100 -4.36 -10.12 17.05
N ALA A 101 -4.31 -8.91 17.56
CA ALA A 101 -3.93 -8.60 18.92
C ALA A 101 -4.87 -7.51 19.50
N LEU A 102 -4.95 -7.44 20.82
CA LEU A 102 -5.60 -6.36 21.52
C LEU A 102 -4.54 -5.33 21.89
N ALA A 103 -4.65 -4.14 21.33
CA ALA A 103 -3.81 -2.99 21.69
C ALA A 103 -4.52 -2.18 22.78
N THR A 104 -3.76 -1.78 23.80
CA THR A 104 -4.30 -1.04 24.95
C THR A 104 -3.34 0.09 25.31
N ILE A 105 -3.89 1.30 25.47
CA ILE A 105 -3.17 2.46 26.02
C ILE A 105 -4.12 3.22 26.95
N GLY A 106 -3.71 3.42 28.19
CA GLY A 106 -4.59 3.96 29.21
C GLY A 106 -5.89 3.14 29.33
N GLU A 107 -7.02 3.78 29.13
CA GLU A 107 -8.36 3.13 29.17
C GLU A 107 -8.86 2.70 27.77
N VAL A 108 -8.15 3.08 26.70
CA VAL A 108 -8.57 2.80 25.32
C VAL A 108 -8.05 1.42 24.89
N GLN A 109 -8.96 0.61 24.37
CA GLN A 109 -8.65 -0.73 23.87
C GLN A 109 -9.18 -0.92 22.46
N LYS A 110 -8.38 -1.55 21.59
CA LYS A 110 -8.77 -1.85 20.23
C LYS A 110 -8.17 -3.17 19.73
N VAL A 111 -8.97 -3.93 18.99
CA VAL A 111 -8.44 -5.09 18.26
C VAL A 111 -7.78 -4.58 16.99
N VAL A 112 -6.52 -4.94 16.82
CA VAL A 112 -5.67 -4.52 15.71
C VAL A 112 -5.10 -5.74 14.99
N MET A 113 -4.70 -5.55 13.73
CA MET A 113 -3.87 -6.51 13.03
C MET A 113 -2.40 -6.17 13.29
N LEU A 114 -1.72 -6.99 14.04
CA LEU A 114 -0.30 -6.84 14.32
C LEU A 114 0.51 -7.54 13.24
N LYS A 115 1.47 -6.84 12.66
CA LYS A 115 2.43 -7.37 11.69
C LYS A 115 3.82 -7.25 12.29
N GLY A 116 4.36 -8.36 12.78
CA GLY A 116 5.75 -8.46 13.21
C GLY A 116 6.64 -8.70 12.00
N VAL A 117 7.68 -7.91 11.88
CA VAL A 117 8.65 -7.91 10.78
C VAL A 117 10.07 -7.83 11.33
N ASP A 118 11.05 -8.23 10.53
CA ASP A 118 12.46 -8.08 10.83
C ASP A 118 12.99 -6.71 10.35
N ASP A 119 14.15 -6.28 10.80
CA ASP A 119 14.77 -4.97 10.48
C ASP A 119 14.97 -4.75 8.98
N ASN A 120 15.14 -5.84 8.21
CA ASN A 120 15.29 -5.78 6.77
C ASN A 120 13.99 -5.42 6.02
N PHE A 121 12.84 -5.39 6.71
CA PHE A 121 11.55 -5.01 6.11
C PHE A 121 11.55 -3.59 5.54
N LEU A 122 12.25 -2.67 6.20
CA LEU A 122 12.40 -1.29 5.74
C LEU A 122 13.18 -1.17 4.42
N GLN A 123 14.01 -2.17 4.10
CA GLN A 123 14.75 -2.23 2.83
C GLN A 123 13.94 -2.88 1.71
N GLN A 124 12.97 -3.73 2.06
CA GLN A 124 12.18 -4.48 1.10
C GLN A 124 11.07 -3.64 0.46
N SER A 125 10.49 -2.73 1.20
CA SER A 125 9.30 -2.01 0.80
C SER A 125 9.57 -0.51 0.67
N ASN A 126 8.78 0.14 -0.17
CA ASN A 126 8.74 1.60 -0.24
C ASN A 126 7.95 2.20 0.95
N ILE A 127 8.02 1.51 2.11
CA ILE A 127 7.28 1.95 3.31
C ILE A 127 7.66 3.37 3.73
N LEU A 128 8.90 3.77 3.48
CA LEU A 128 9.38 5.11 3.81
C LEU A 128 8.59 6.22 3.11
N ASP A 129 8.05 5.94 1.92
CA ASP A 129 7.27 6.91 1.13
C ASP A 129 5.86 7.13 1.68
N ILE A 130 5.37 6.22 2.52
CA ILE A 130 4.04 6.26 3.13
C ILE A 130 4.07 6.59 4.63
N LEU A 131 5.25 6.90 5.18
CA LEU A 131 5.40 7.29 6.58
C LEU A 131 5.15 8.79 6.76
N TYR A 132 4.48 9.10 7.86
CA TYR A 132 4.18 10.45 8.31
C TYR A 132 4.73 10.64 9.73
N GLY A 133 5.41 11.75 9.97
CA GLY A 133 5.99 12.11 11.26
C GLY A 133 7.44 12.54 11.15
N ASP A 134 8.01 12.96 12.27
CA ASP A 134 9.40 13.45 12.35
C ASP A 134 10.31 12.43 13.07
N GLY A 135 9.80 11.20 13.30
CA GLY A 135 10.53 10.13 13.95
C GLY A 135 11.50 9.40 13.03
N GLU A 136 12.21 8.44 13.59
CA GLU A 136 13.07 7.54 12.83
C GLU A 136 12.37 6.18 12.60
N PRO A 137 12.54 5.56 11.45
CA PRO A 137 11.92 4.28 11.14
C PRO A 137 12.68 3.13 11.84
N ILE A 138 12.65 3.14 13.16
CA ILE A 138 13.28 2.15 14.02
C ILE A 138 12.20 1.20 14.53
N LEU A 139 12.44 -0.10 14.42
CA LEU A 139 11.57 -1.14 14.95
C LEU A 139 12.13 -1.75 16.22
N HIS A 140 13.44 -1.76 16.37
CA HIS A 140 14.14 -2.33 17.52
C HIS A 140 15.34 -1.48 17.90
N LEU A 141 15.48 -1.16 19.18
CA LEU A 141 16.65 -0.47 19.73
C LEU A 141 16.98 -1.06 21.11
N ASP A 142 18.11 -1.72 21.22
CA ASP A 142 18.56 -2.46 22.41
C ASP A 142 17.51 -3.49 22.91
N VAL A 143 16.79 -3.15 23.98
CA VAL A 143 15.76 -3.99 24.61
C VAL A 143 14.35 -3.49 24.32
N LEU A 144 14.24 -2.33 23.68
CA LEU A 144 12.95 -1.69 23.42
C LEU A 144 12.47 -2.02 22.01
N GLU A 145 11.19 -2.38 21.93
CA GLU A 145 10.50 -2.60 20.68
C GLU A 145 9.64 -1.38 20.32
N TYR A 146 9.69 -0.98 19.07
CA TYR A 146 8.98 0.18 18.56
C TYR A 146 7.91 -0.25 17.55
N CYS A 147 6.85 0.53 17.49
CA CYS A 147 5.81 0.31 16.49
C CYS A 147 5.60 1.55 15.61
N ILE A 148 5.15 1.28 14.42
CA ILE A 148 4.66 2.28 13.47
C ILE A 148 3.18 1.98 13.27
N PRO A 149 2.27 2.69 13.96
CA PRO A 149 0.84 2.46 13.84
C PRO A 149 0.28 3.02 12.52
N GLY A 150 -0.82 2.47 12.04
CA GLY A 150 -1.60 3.07 10.96
C GLY A 150 -2.24 4.39 11.39
N ILE A 151 -2.34 5.35 10.48
CA ILE A 151 -2.88 6.68 10.78
C ILE A 151 -4.33 6.65 11.27
N LEU A 152 -5.13 5.70 10.76
CA LEU A 152 -6.51 5.53 11.19
C LEU A 152 -6.57 4.98 12.63
N LEU A 153 -5.66 4.07 13.00
CA LEU A 153 -5.53 3.58 14.37
C LEU A 153 -5.15 4.71 15.32
N CYS A 154 -4.20 5.56 14.95
CA CYS A 154 -3.83 6.75 15.71
C CYS A 154 -5.06 7.62 16.00
N ASN A 155 -5.86 7.90 14.99
CA ASN A 155 -7.08 8.69 15.12
C ASN A 155 -8.13 8.01 16.01
N GLN A 156 -8.33 6.70 15.86
CA GLN A 156 -9.35 5.95 16.60
C GLN A 156 -9.01 5.75 18.08
N MET A 157 -7.73 5.60 18.40
CA MET A 157 -7.24 5.47 19.78
C MET A 157 -6.82 6.81 20.39
N ASN A 158 -6.92 7.91 19.62
CA ASN A 158 -6.42 9.24 19.99
C ASN A 158 -4.94 9.21 20.39
N LEU A 159 -4.13 8.43 19.65
CA LEU A 159 -2.70 8.29 19.86
C LEU A 159 -1.96 9.45 19.19
N PRO A 160 -1.16 10.23 19.93
CA PRO A 160 -0.20 11.12 19.31
C PRO A 160 0.92 10.29 18.65
N LEU A 161 1.65 10.85 17.70
CA LEU A 161 2.80 10.16 17.08
C LEU A 161 3.90 9.84 18.10
N TYR A 162 4.03 10.67 19.13
CA TYR A 162 4.89 10.44 20.29
C TYR A 162 4.03 10.21 21.51
N PHE A 163 4.06 9.01 22.05
CA PHE A 163 3.42 8.68 23.31
C PHE A 163 4.46 8.18 24.33
N ASN A 164 4.35 8.63 25.57
CA ASN A 164 5.26 8.28 26.65
C ASN A 164 4.89 6.95 27.31
N GLU A 165 3.60 6.64 27.32
CA GLU A 165 3.09 5.37 27.86
C GLU A 165 3.22 4.29 26.78
N PRO A 166 3.86 3.12 27.04
CA PRO A 166 3.97 2.08 26.04
C PRO A 166 2.60 1.53 25.66
N LEU A 167 2.44 1.22 24.39
CA LEU A 167 1.27 0.52 23.85
C LEU A 167 1.37 -0.94 24.27
N LYS A 168 0.47 -1.40 25.12
CA LYS A 168 0.41 -2.79 25.57
C LYS A 168 -0.33 -3.63 24.52
N ILE A 169 0.33 -4.69 24.09
CA ILE A 169 -0.19 -5.64 23.11
C ILE A 169 -0.47 -6.97 23.79
N TYR A 170 -1.66 -7.48 23.58
CA TYR A 170 -2.07 -8.81 24.02
C TYR A 170 -2.38 -9.67 22.81
N ALA A 171 -1.47 -10.58 22.49
CA ALA A 171 -1.63 -11.51 21.38
C ALA A 171 -2.00 -12.90 21.88
N PRO A 172 -3.01 -13.57 21.31
CA PRO A 172 -3.38 -14.92 21.74
C PRO A 172 -2.25 -15.92 21.44
N LYS A 173 -1.96 -16.80 22.40
CA LYS A 173 -0.97 -17.86 22.21
C LYS A 173 -1.43 -18.83 21.13
N ARG A 174 -0.55 -19.14 20.22
CA ARG A 174 -0.85 -20.05 19.12
C ARG A 174 -0.99 -21.49 19.65
N GLY A 175 -2.03 -22.17 19.20
CA GLY A 175 -2.27 -23.59 19.53
C GLY A 175 -2.84 -23.85 20.93
N GLU A 176 -3.01 -22.83 21.75
CA GLU A 176 -3.64 -22.98 23.06
C GLU A 176 -5.11 -22.55 23.01
N ARG A 177 -5.96 -23.28 23.75
CA ARG A 177 -7.34 -22.83 23.97
C ARG A 177 -7.34 -21.83 25.12
N VAL A 178 -8.18 -20.80 24.99
CA VAL A 178 -8.33 -19.80 26.05
C VAL A 178 -8.73 -20.50 27.36
N ASN A 179 -7.93 -20.33 28.40
CA ASN A 179 -8.22 -20.85 29.72
C ASN A 179 -9.25 -19.96 30.40
N MET A 180 -10.48 -20.42 30.51
CA MET A 180 -11.58 -19.66 31.11
C MET A 180 -11.36 -19.34 32.60
N ALA A 181 -10.55 -20.12 33.31
CA ALA A 181 -10.23 -19.87 34.73
C ALA A 181 -9.17 -18.77 34.91
N ASN A 182 -8.27 -18.64 33.96
CA ASN A 182 -7.27 -17.56 33.93
C ASN A 182 -7.02 -17.11 32.49
N PRO A 183 -7.86 -16.21 31.95
CA PRO A 183 -7.76 -15.77 30.57
C PRO A 183 -6.42 -15.11 30.23
N GLN A 184 -5.82 -14.37 31.18
CA GLN A 184 -4.56 -13.66 30.98
C GLN A 184 -3.39 -14.62 30.64
N SER A 185 -3.39 -15.84 31.17
CA SER A 185 -2.35 -16.82 30.87
C SER A 185 -2.35 -17.30 29.40
N SER A 186 -3.45 -17.08 28.68
CA SER A 186 -3.62 -17.49 27.28
C SER A 186 -3.13 -16.45 26.26
N PHE A 187 -2.65 -15.31 26.74
CA PHE A 187 -2.12 -14.23 25.91
C PHE A 187 -0.63 -14.02 26.17
N ASN A 188 0.11 -13.73 25.14
CA ASN A 188 1.42 -13.11 25.24
C ASN A 188 1.20 -11.60 25.39
N GLN A 189 1.92 -11.01 26.33
CA GLN A 189 1.88 -9.58 26.58
C GLN A 189 3.22 -8.99 26.22
N ASP A 190 3.19 -7.87 25.50
CA ASP A 190 4.36 -7.07 25.13
C ASP A 190 4.06 -5.59 25.18
N GLU A 191 5.11 -4.77 25.22
CA GLU A 191 5.03 -3.30 25.32
C GLU A 191 5.79 -2.68 24.15
N LEU A 192 5.07 -1.90 23.31
CA LEU A 192 5.65 -1.23 22.16
C LEU A 192 5.74 0.27 22.39
N HIS A 193 6.86 0.84 22.02
CA HIS A 193 7.12 2.27 22.15
C HIS A 193 6.81 3.01 20.83
N ALA A 194 6.56 4.32 20.94
CA ALA A 194 6.35 5.16 19.77
C ALA A 194 7.65 5.39 19.00
N SER A 195 7.63 5.13 17.70
CA SER A 195 8.72 5.52 16.80
C SER A 195 8.66 6.99 16.36
N GLY A 196 7.56 7.71 16.69
CA GLY A 196 7.30 9.04 16.18
C GLY A 196 6.79 9.06 14.73
N LEU A 197 6.41 7.90 14.21
CA LEU A 197 5.94 7.70 12.85
C LEU A 197 4.59 7.01 12.84
N ALA A 198 3.79 7.31 11.84
CA ALA A 198 2.60 6.54 11.46
C ALA A 198 2.61 6.31 9.96
N PHE A 199 2.01 5.22 9.50
CA PHE A 199 1.87 4.97 8.08
C PHE A 199 0.44 5.22 7.58
N SER A 200 0.29 5.59 6.32
CA SER A 200 -1.00 5.71 5.66
C SER A 200 -0.93 5.18 4.23
N VAL A 201 -1.74 4.17 3.97
CA VAL A 201 -1.91 3.56 2.64
C VAL A 201 -3.21 4.00 2.00
N HIS A 202 -4.00 4.82 2.69
CA HIS A 202 -5.36 5.24 2.30
C HIS A 202 -6.33 4.05 2.12
N GLN A 203 -6.06 2.95 2.82
CA GLN A 203 -6.89 1.76 2.83
C GLN A 203 -7.28 1.41 4.28
N PRO A 204 -8.58 1.42 4.63
CA PRO A 204 -9.03 1.15 5.99
C PRO A 204 -8.58 -0.21 6.56
N LYS A 205 -8.28 -1.15 5.69
CA LYS A 205 -7.81 -2.49 6.08
C LYS A 205 -6.40 -2.46 6.68
N TYR A 206 -5.53 -1.58 6.21
CA TYR A 206 -4.14 -1.48 6.65
C TYR A 206 -3.92 -0.34 7.64
N ASP A 207 -4.67 0.74 7.53
CA ASP A 207 -4.51 1.94 8.35
C ASP A 207 -5.17 1.83 9.74
N ALA A 208 -5.96 0.76 10.02
CA ALA A 208 -6.74 0.54 11.23
C ALA A 208 -6.15 -0.47 12.20
#